data_15e7201515eb796702e1bd84e3965320
#
_entry.id   15e7201515eb796702e1bd84e3965320
#
_cell.length_a   1.000
_cell.length_b   1.000
_cell.length_c   1.000
_cell.angle_alpha   90.00
_cell.angle_beta   90.00
_cell.angle_gamma   90.00
#
_symmetry.space_group_name_H-M   'P 1'
#
loop_
_entity.id
_entity.type
_entity.pdbx_description
1 polymer ?
#
loop_
_entity_poly.entity_id
_entity_poly.type
_entity_poly.pdbx_seq_one_letter_code
_entity_poly.pdbx_strand_id
1 'polypeptide(L)'
;EKRGMLHDNRLIVQIDSLKRVNNLKKFDLLILDESQSLTAHFAAETFENAAQVFESFKRCILLIPRVIAMDADMDKYNIDRTQWLIQNILKRPATIIRSSAKNDYRRYVRVPSQNDLMYRICTLIELNKRVVIVSNNKTFPKEVHHLLAKRFKDKKGLAIYNEPGHAWNDCIDGRMIRKNNPNDFNDLSWLAYSPVVSPGVSFDYDEFNVICAAASPSEHASGVRFFAQL
;
A
#
# COMPACT_ATOMS: atom_id res chain seq x y z
N GLU A 1 14.53 16.91 14.62
CA GLU A 1 13.80 16.68 15.90
C GLU A 1 14.11 15.28 16.40
N LYS A 2 14.63 15.19 17.64
CA LYS A 2 14.80 13.88 18.31
C LYS A 2 13.41 13.38 18.68
N ARG A 3 12.85 12.49 17.86
CA ARG A 3 11.57 11.82 18.16
C ARG A 3 11.73 11.02 19.44
N GLY A 4 10.95 11.34 20.49
CA GLY A 4 11.00 10.70 21.81
C GLY A 4 10.65 9.22 21.78
N MET A 5 10.87 8.54 22.92
CA MET A 5 10.48 7.13 23.11
C MET A 5 8.97 6.99 23.25
N LEU A 6 8.44 5.83 22.82
CA LEU A 6 7.02 5.53 22.86
C LEU A 6 6.70 4.71 24.12
N HIS A 7 5.72 5.15 24.90
CA HIS A 7 5.41 4.60 26.24
C HIS A 7 3.97 4.07 26.40
N ASP A 8 3.11 4.24 25.40
CA ASP A 8 1.70 3.85 25.51
C ASP A 8 1.52 2.33 25.63
N ASN A 9 0.42 1.90 26.25
CA ASN A 9 0.09 0.49 26.43
C ASN A 9 -0.48 -0.17 25.17
N ARG A 10 -0.91 0.63 24.20
CA ARG A 10 -1.33 0.20 22.87
C ARG A 10 -0.63 1.08 21.86
N LEU A 11 0.11 0.48 20.95
CA LEU A 11 0.91 1.19 19.95
C LEU A 11 0.62 0.64 18.55
N ILE A 12 0.48 1.55 17.59
CA ILE A 12 0.60 1.27 16.17
C ILE A 12 1.89 1.96 15.74
N VAL A 13 2.84 1.17 15.22
CA VAL A 13 4.20 1.64 14.94
C VAL A 13 4.63 1.18 13.57
N GLN A 14 5.14 2.11 12.75
CA GLN A 14 5.87 1.74 11.55
C GLN A 14 7.19 1.06 11.92
N ILE A 15 7.64 0.12 11.09
CA ILE A 15 8.84 -0.68 11.38
C ILE A 15 10.08 0.17 11.61
N ASP A 16 10.26 1.27 10.88
CA ASP A 16 11.38 2.20 11.02
C ASP A 16 11.45 2.88 12.39
N SER A 17 10.29 2.98 13.04
CA SER A 17 10.15 3.59 14.37
C SER A 17 10.24 2.58 15.52
N LEU A 18 10.39 1.30 15.23
CA LEU A 18 10.35 0.22 16.22
C LEU A 18 11.42 0.36 17.32
N LYS A 19 12.59 0.90 16.97
CA LYS A 19 13.67 1.21 17.94
C LYS A 19 13.27 2.19 19.04
N ARG A 20 12.17 2.91 18.88
CA ARG A 20 11.64 3.88 19.84
C ARG A 20 10.71 3.25 20.88
N VAL A 21 10.35 2.00 20.71
CA VAL A 21 9.44 1.30 21.61
C VAL A 21 10.23 0.80 22.81
N ASN A 22 9.86 1.30 24.00
CA ASN A 22 10.44 0.87 25.26
C ASN A 22 9.56 -0.17 25.95
N ASN A 23 10.18 -0.91 26.87
CA ASN A 23 9.50 -1.84 27.76
C ASN A 23 8.59 -2.84 27.03
N LEU A 24 9.15 -3.59 26.09
CA LEU A 24 8.43 -4.57 25.29
C LEU A 24 7.66 -5.62 26.13
N LYS A 25 8.13 -5.90 27.35
CA LYS A 25 7.51 -6.90 28.26
C LYS A 25 6.10 -6.50 28.75
N LYS A 26 5.71 -5.24 28.58
CA LYS A 26 4.36 -4.79 28.94
C LYS A 26 3.29 -5.18 27.92
N PHE A 27 3.69 -5.62 26.73
CA PHE A 27 2.77 -6.00 25.67
C PHE A 27 2.51 -7.51 25.70
N ASP A 28 1.25 -7.90 25.62
CA ASP A 28 0.81 -9.29 25.58
C ASP A 28 0.71 -9.86 24.18
N LEU A 29 0.59 -8.99 23.17
CA LEU A 29 0.35 -9.36 21.78
C LEU A 29 1.10 -8.43 20.84
N LEU A 30 1.79 -9.02 19.87
CA LEU A 30 2.35 -8.36 18.69
C LEU A 30 1.52 -8.75 17.46
N ILE A 31 1.02 -7.75 16.76
CA ILE A 31 0.35 -7.95 15.46
C ILE A 31 1.27 -7.41 14.37
N LEU A 32 1.62 -8.27 13.43
CA LEU A 32 2.38 -7.93 12.22
C LEU A 32 1.39 -7.87 11.07
N ASP A 33 0.93 -6.67 10.76
CA ASP A 33 0.05 -6.42 9.63
C ASP A 33 0.87 -6.30 8.35
N GLU A 34 0.33 -6.75 7.21
CA GLU A 34 1.04 -6.79 5.92
C GLU A 34 2.42 -7.47 6.06
N SER A 35 2.46 -8.63 6.69
CA SER A 35 3.69 -9.29 7.14
C SER A 35 4.69 -9.58 6.01
N GLN A 36 4.22 -9.76 4.78
CA GLN A 36 5.06 -9.89 3.59
C GLN A 36 5.77 -8.58 3.24
N SER A 37 5.02 -7.48 3.20
CA SER A 37 5.57 -6.14 2.94
C SER A 37 6.58 -5.77 4.02
N LEU A 38 6.25 -6.08 5.28
CA LEU A 38 7.13 -5.86 6.42
C LEU A 38 8.44 -6.61 6.28
N THR A 39 8.41 -7.90 5.91
CA THR A 39 9.65 -8.69 5.74
C THR A 39 10.44 -8.29 4.49
N ALA A 40 9.77 -7.90 3.41
CA ALA A 40 10.42 -7.40 2.20
C ALA A 40 11.12 -6.05 2.43
N HIS A 41 10.58 -5.22 3.33
CA HIS A 41 11.15 -3.92 3.67
C HIS A 41 12.58 -4.02 4.25
N PHE A 42 12.89 -5.07 4.99
CA PHE A 42 14.26 -5.31 5.48
C PHE A 42 15.30 -5.56 4.38
N ALA A 43 14.85 -5.95 3.19
CA ALA A 43 15.71 -6.19 2.03
C ALA A 43 15.80 -4.97 1.09
N ALA A 44 15.07 -3.87 1.38
CA ALA A 44 15.07 -2.69 0.55
C ALA A 44 16.38 -1.88 0.74
N GLU A 45 17.03 -1.52 -0.36
CA GLU A 45 18.26 -0.72 -0.36
C GLU A 45 18.09 0.67 0.31
N THR A 46 16.86 1.19 0.25
CA THR A 46 16.53 2.50 0.84
C THR A 46 16.26 2.45 2.35
N PHE A 47 16.32 1.24 2.96
CA PHE A 47 16.02 1.09 4.37
C PHE A 47 17.23 1.44 5.25
N GLU A 48 17.26 2.65 5.73
CA GLU A 48 18.32 3.11 6.63
C GLU A 48 18.33 2.34 7.95
N ASN A 49 19.52 1.91 8.39
CA ASN A 49 19.71 1.17 9.63
C ASN A 49 18.94 -0.18 9.72
N ALA A 50 18.73 -0.85 8.58
CA ALA A 50 17.99 -2.12 8.49
C ALA A 50 18.41 -3.14 9.57
N ALA A 51 19.71 -3.31 9.80
CA ALA A 51 20.25 -4.24 10.81
C ALA A 51 19.77 -3.88 12.23
N GLN A 52 19.81 -2.61 12.62
CA GLN A 52 19.39 -2.17 13.95
C GLN A 52 17.88 -2.32 14.16
N VAL A 53 17.10 -2.03 13.13
CA VAL A 53 15.64 -2.20 13.18
C VAL A 53 15.27 -3.68 13.21
N PHE A 54 15.98 -4.52 12.46
CA PHE A 54 15.81 -5.97 12.49
C PHE A 54 16.13 -6.58 13.87
N GLU A 55 17.16 -6.10 14.55
CA GLU A 55 17.43 -6.51 15.95
C GLU A 55 16.29 -6.09 16.89
N SER A 56 15.75 -4.89 16.71
CA SER A 56 14.58 -4.44 17.48
C SER A 56 13.34 -5.28 17.18
N PHE A 57 13.13 -5.67 15.93
CA PHE A 57 12.07 -6.57 15.50
C PHE A 57 12.20 -7.95 16.12
N LYS A 58 13.41 -8.55 16.09
CA LYS A 58 13.68 -9.83 16.78
C LYS A 58 13.36 -9.74 18.27
N ARG A 59 13.77 -8.66 18.93
CA ARG A 59 13.43 -8.44 20.35
C ARG A 59 11.93 -8.37 20.60
N CYS A 60 11.15 -7.75 19.73
CA CYS A 60 9.68 -7.74 19.83
C CYS A 60 9.14 -9.18 19.78
N ILE A 61 9.56 -9.97 18.79
CA ILE A 61 9.11 -11.35 18.62
C ILE A 61 9.52 -12.23 19.83
N LEU A 62 10.69 -12.00 20.40
CA LEU A 62 11.20 -12.80 21.54
C LEU A 62 10.51 -12.43 22.87
N LEU A 63 10.25 -11.15 23.11
CA LEU A 63 9.82 -10.66 24.42
C LEU A 63 8.30 -10.55 24.57
N ILE A 64 7.57 -10.44 23.45
CA ILE A 64 6.11 -10.39 23.45
C ILE A 64 5.59 -11.83 23.31
N PRO A 65 4.75 -12.31 24.25
CA PRO A 65 4.44 -13.73 24.35
C PRO A 65 3.57 -14.27 23.22
N ARG A 66 2.77 -13.44 22.56
CA ARG A 66 1.89 -13.84 21.45
C ARG A 66 2.20 -13.01 20.22
N VAL A 67 2.31 -13.68 19.06
CA VAL A 67 2.56 -13.03 17.77
C VAL A 67 1.52 -13.50 16.76
N ILE A 68 0.87 -12.57 16.10
CA ILE A 68 -0.02 -12.82 14.96
C ILE A 68 0.59 -12.12 13.75
N ALA A 69 0.88 -12.85 12.69
CA ALA A 69 1.28 -12.31 11.40
C ALA A 69 0.10 -12.43 10.44
N MET A 70 -0.31 -11.33 9.85
CA MET A 70 -1.46 -11.25 8.95
C MET A 70 -1.03 -10.73 7.59
N ASP A 71 -1.66 -11.24 6.56
CA ASP A 71 -1.47 -10.77 5.19
C ASP A 71 -2.61 -11.27 4.31
N ALA A 72 -3.13 -10.43 3.44
CA ALA A 72 -4.22 -10.76 2.55
C ALA A 72 -3.79 -11.68 1.40
N ASP A 73 -2.53 -11.58 0.94
CA ASP A 73 -2.01 -12.22 -0.26
C ASP A 73 -0.88 -13.22 0.03
N MET A 74 -0.92 -13.88 1.18
CA MET A 74 0.12 -14.80 1.57
C MET A 74 0.07 -16.06 0.71
N ASP A 75 0.92 -16.15 -0.31
CA ASP A 75 1.14 -17.38 -1.07
C ASP A 75 1.92 -18.42 -0.26
N LYS A 76 2.04 -19.63 -0.80
CA LYS A 76 2.75 -20.72 -0.12
C LYS A 76 4.19 -20.34 0.22
N TYR A 77 4.90 -19.72 -0.72
CA TYR A 77 6.31 -19.36 -0.56
C TYR A 77 6.50 -18.32 0.55
N ASN A 78 5.62 -17.36 0.64
CA ASN A 78 5.69 -16.31 1.65
C ASN A 78 5.19 -16.78 3.01
N ILE A 79 4.25 -17.73 3.05
CA ILE A 79 3.88 -18.42 4.28
C ILE A 79 5.12 -19.14 4.85
N ASP A 80 5.80 -19.93 4.03
CA ASP A 80 6.96 -20.68 4.44
C ASP A 80 8.07 -19.75 4.97
N ARG A 81 8.30 -18.61 4.30
CA ARG A 81 9.29 -17.61 4.70
C ARG A 81 8.93 -16.92 6.03
N THR A 82 7.69 -16.47 6.17
CA THR A 82 7.22 -15.82 7.41
C THR A 82 7.22 -16.82 8.57
N GLN A 83 6.74 -18.03 8.31
CA GLN A 83 6.76 -19.11 9.29
C GLN A 83 8.18 -19.47 9.71
N TRP A 84 9.10 -19.60 8.75
CA TRP A 84 10.50 -19.86 9.02
C TRP A 84 11.11 -18.77 9.91
N LEU A 85 10.87 -17.49 9.60
CA LEU A 85 11.36 -16.36 10.36
C LEU A 85 10.88 -16.41 11.81
N ILE A 86 9.58 -16.57 12.02
CA ILE A 86 8.97 -16.62 13.35
C ILE A 86 9.46 -17.84 14.13
N GLN A 87 9.47 -19.02 13.53
CA GLN A 87 9.92 -20.26 14.19
C GLN A 87 11.39 -20.22 14.58
N ASN A 88 12.26 -19.69 13.72
CA ASN A 88 13.70 -19.61 14.02
C ASN A 88 14.01 -18.61 15.12
N ILE A 89 13.21 -17.55 15.25
CA ILE A 89 13.36 -16.58 16.35
C ILE A 89 12.68 -17.11 17.62
N LEU A 90 11.41 -17.52 17.51
CA LEU A 90 10.63 -17.93 18.68
C LEU A 90 10.98 -19.33 19.20
N LYS A 91 11.55 -20.20 18.35
CA LYS A 91 11.75 -21.61 18.65
C LYS A 91 10.45 -22.34 19.04
N ARG A 92 9.32 -21.90 18.50
CA ARG A 92 7.96 -22.43 18.76
C ARG A 92 7.26 -22.78 17.45
N PRO A 93 6.35 -23.76 17.45
CA PRO A 93 5.51 -24.03 16.30
C PRO A 93 4.59 -22.85 16.02
N ALA A 94 4.35 -22.57 14.74
CA ALA A 94 3.37 -21.61 14.30
C ALA A 94 2.12 -22.32 13.74
N THR A 95 0.94 -21.82 14.07
CA THR A 95 -0.32 -22.28 13.48
C THR A 95 -0.68 -21.38 12.30
N ILE A 96 -0.99 -21.98 11.15
CA ILE A 96 -1.41 -21.26 9.96
C ILE A 96 -2.92 -21.31 9.86
N ILE A 97 -3.55 -20.15 9.82
CA ILE A 97 -4.99 -20.01 9.58
C ILE A 97 -5.14 -19.37 8.20
N ARG A 98 -5.79 -20.06 7.28
CA ARG A 98 -6.03 -19.58 5.92
C ARG A 98 -7.54 -19.39 5.71
N SER A 99 -7.93 -18.20 5.25
CA SER A 99 -9.27 -17.99 4.71
C SER A 99 -9.35 -18.60 3.31
N SER A 100 -10.38 -19.39 3.07
CA SER A 100 -10.70 -19.92 1.74
C SER A 100 -11.81 -19.12 1.04
N ALA A 101 -12.24 -18.00 1.63
CA ALA A 101 -13.24 -17.15 1.03
C ALA A 101 -12.71 -16.58 -0.30
N LYS A 102 -13.40 -16.90 -1.38
CA LYS A 102 -13.13 -16.31 -2.70
C LYS A 102 -13.92 -15.03 -2.83
N ASN A 103 -13.24 -13.98 -3.24
CA ASN A 103 -13.90 -12.72 -3.56
C ASN A 103 -14.34 -12.76 -5.04
N ASP A 104 -15.51 -13.36 -5.30
CA ASP A 104 -16.01 -13.62 -6.66
C ASP A 104 -16.57 -12.36 -7.37
N TYR A 105 -16.55 -11.21 -6.71
CA TYR A 105 -17.19 -9.99 -7.23
C TYR A 105 -16.32 -9.16 -8.18
N ARG A 106 -15.02 -9.39 -8.26
CA ARG A 106 -14.12 -8.61 -9.10
C ARG A 106 -13.87 -9.31 -10.44
N ARG A 107 -14.15 -8.60 -11.54
CA ARG A 107 -13.81 -9.05 -12.89
C ARG A 107 -12.50 -8.41 -13.32
N TYR A 108 -11.55 -9.23 -13.71
CA TYR A 108 -10.28 -8.80 -14.27
C TYR A 108 -10.29 -8.92 -15.79
N VAL A 109 -9.93 -7.84 -16.49
CA VAL A 109 -9.79 -7.82 -17.94
C VAL A 109 -8.36 -7.40 -18.28
N ARG A 110 -7.59 -8.31 -18.86
CA ARG A 110 -6.27 -7.99 -19.39
C ARG A 110 -6.40 -7.24 -20.69
N VAL A 111 -5.65 -6.14 -20.84
CA VAL A 111 -5.60 -5.32 -22.05
C VAL A 111 -4.25 -5.51 -22.73
N PRO A 112 -4.20 -5.65 -24.06
CA PRO A 112 -2.96 -6.02 -24.75
C PRO A 112 -1.91 -4.90 -24.76
N SER A 113 -2.32 -3.63 -24.72
CA SER A 113 -1.40 -2.50 -24.77
C SER A 113 -1.82 -1.33 -23.89
N GLN A 114 -0.89 -0.40 -23.65
CA GLN A 114 -1.16 0.86 -22.96
C GLN A 114 -2.15 1.74 -23.75
N ASN A 115 -2.10 1.70 -25.07
CA ASN A 115 -3.04 2.43 -25.93
C ASN A 115 -4.47 1.90 -25.78
N ASP A 116 -4.64 0.57 -25.74
CA ASP A 116 -5.94 -0.06 -25.50
C ASP A 116 -6.47 0.29 -24.10
N LEU A 117 -5.58 0.34 -23.10
CA LEU A 117 -5.94 0.77 -21.76
C LEU A 117 -6.43 2.23 -21.78
N MET A 118 -5.72 3.14 -22.45
CA MET A 118 -6.12 4.53 -22.60
C MET A 118 -7.46 4.69 -23.31
N TYR A 119 -7.66 3.95 -24.39
CA TYR A 119 -8.93 3.94 -25.11
C TYR A 119 -10.09 3.51 -24.18
N ARG A 120 -9.90 2.43 -23.40
CA ARG A 120 -10.90 1.97 -22.45
C ARG A 120 -11.17 2.98 -21.33
N ILE A 121 -10.13 3.62 -20.80
CA ILE A 121 -10.28 4.69 -19.79
C ILE A 121 -11.15 5.81 -20.35
N CYS A 122 -10.85 6.29 -21.56
CA CYS A 122 -11.65 7.34 -22.21
C CYS A 122 -13.10 6.92 -22.39
N THR A 123 -13.35 5.72 -22.90
CA THR A 123 -14.71 5.18 -23.10
C THR A 123 -15.47 5.09 -21.77
N LEU A 124 -14.84 4.64 -20.69
CA LEU A 124 -15.47 4.58 -19.37
C LEU A 124 -15.87 5.97 -18.86
N ILE A 125 -15.00 6.96 -19.05
CA ILE A 125 -15.27 8.34 -18.64
C ILE A 125 -16.40 8.96 -19.50
N GLU A 126 -16.45 8.67 -20.80
CA GLU A 126 -17.55 9.05 -21.72
C GLU A 126 -18.89 8.46 -21.26
N LEU A 127 -18.87 7.23 -20.76
CA LEU A 127 -20.03 6.56 -20.17
C LEU A 127 -20.34 7.02 -18.73
N ASN A 128 -19.77 8.13 -18.28
CA ASN A 128 -19.91 8.69 -16.93
C ASN A 128 -19.52 7.70 -15.81
N LYS A 129 -18.62 6.75 -16.09
CA LYS A 129 -18.03 5.92 -15.06
C LYS A 129 -16.89 6.65 -14.38
N ARG A 130 -16.80 6.52 -13.07
CA ARG A 130 -15.71 7.05 -12.27
C ARG A 130 -14.58 6.01 -12.23
N VAL A 131 -13.37 6.44 -12.56
CA VAL A 131 -12.25 5.54 -12.83
C VAL A 131 -11.08 5.84 -11.90
N VAL A 132 -10.57 4.83 -11.20
CA VAL A 132 -9.28 4.87 -10.54
C VAL A 132 -8.22 4.36 -11.51
N ILE A 133 -7.13 5.10 -11.67
CA ILE A 133 -6.02 4.76 -12.57
C ILE A 133 -4.76 4.62 -11.72
N VAL A 134 -4.21 3.42 -11.70
CA VAL A 134 -3.07 3.08 -10.85
C VAL A 134 -1.89 2.65 -11.70
N SER A 135 -0.71 3.12 -11.34
CA SER A 135 0.53 2.64 -11.96
C SER A 135 1.62 2.43 -10.92
N ASN A 136 2.54 1.52 -11.21
CA ASN A 136 3.73 1.32 -10.40
C ASN A 136 4.87 2.32 -10.72
N ASN A 137 4.65 3.29 -11.59
CA ASN A 137 5.56 4.40 -11.83
C ASN A 137 4.81 5.75 -11.85
N LYS A 138 5.55 6.85 -11.72
CA LYS A 138 4.97 8.20 -11.67
C LYS A 138 4.60 8.80 -13.03
N THR A 139 5.20 8.30 -14.11
CA THR A 139 5.06 8.88 -15.46
C THR A 139 3.67 8.65 -16.01
N PHE A 140 3.19 7.40 -15.93
CA PHE A 140 1.89 7.04 -16.49
C PHE A 140 0.70 7.80 -15.88
N PRO A 141 0.52 7.90 -14.56
CA PRO A 141 -0.57 8.68 -13.97
C PRO A 141 -0.54 10.16 -14.36
N LYS A 142 0.67 10.74 -14.46
CA LYS A 142 0.87 12.13 -14.89
C LYS A 142 0.42 12.36 -16.33
N GLU A 143 0.89 11.51 -17.24
CA GLU A 143 0.54 11.59 -18.67
C GLU A 143 -0.94 11.36 -18.91
N VAL A 144 -1.50 10.33 -18.28
CA VAL A 144 -2.94 10.02 -18.37
C VAL A 144 -3.78 11.18 -17.88
N HIS A 145 -3.46 11.74 -16.71
CA HIS A 145 -4.18 12.89 -16.18
C HIS A 145 -4.13 14.08 -17.15
N HIS A 146 -2.97 14.40 -17.71
CA HIS A 146 -2.82 15.49 -18.66
C HIS A 146 -3.67 15.28 -19.93
N LEU A 147 -3.66 14.06 -20.49
CA LEU A 147 -4.47 13.72 -21.66
C LEU A 147 -5.96 13.78 -21.37
N LEU A 148 -6.40 13.26 -20.23
CA LEU A 148 -7.80 13.27 -19.84
C LEU A 148 -8.30 14.69 -19.57
N ALA A 149 -7.53 15.52 -18.86
CA ALA A 149 -7.87 16.92 -18.60
C ALA A 149 -7.97 17.75 -19.88
N LYS A 150 -7.14 17.46 -20.88
CA LYS A 150 -7.23 18.10 -22.21
C LYS A 150 -8.46 17.66 -23.00
N ARG A 151 -8.83 16.37 -22.90
CA ARG A 151 -9.97 15.78 -23.65
C ARG A 151 -11.32 16.11 -23.02
N PHE A 152 -11.42 16.06 -21.70
CA PHE A 152 -12.65 16.19 -20.92
C PHE A 152 -12.62 17.48 -20.08
N LYS A 153 -12.74 18.62 -20.74
CA LYS A 153 -12.63 19.94 -20.09
C LYS A 153 -13.76 20.23 -19.10
N ASP A 154 -14.88 19.57 -19.25
CA ASP A 154 -16.08 19.65 -18.42
C ASP A 154 -16.05 18.71 -17.20
N LYS A 155 -15.07 17.81 -17.13
CA LYS A 155 -14.94 16.82 -16.08
C LYS A 155 -13.73 17.11 -15.18
N LYS A 156 -13.88 16.76 -13.91
CA LYS A 156 -12.80 16.92 -12.94
C LYS A 156 -12.01 15.62 -12.78
N GLY A 157 -10.71 15.73 -12.67
CA GLY A 157 -9.83 14.63 -12.36
C GLY A 157 -8.65 15.06 -11.50
N LEU A 158 -8.07 14.12 -10.83
CA LEU A 158 -6.94 14.34 -9.95
C LEU A 158 -5.80 13.36 -10.27
N ALA A 159 -4.55 13.83 -10.15
CA ALA A 159 -3.38 12.95 -10.19
C ALA A 159 -2.52 13.14 -8.95
N ILE A 160 -2.08 12.04 -8.36
CA ILE A 160 -1.21 12.00 -7.18
C ILE A 160 0.06 11.23 -7.53
N TYR A 161 1.20 11.93 -7.59
CA TYR A 161 2.50 11.34 -7.89
C TYR A 161 3.62 12.15 -7.23
N ASN A 162 4.76 11.50 -6.97
CA ASN A 162 5.90 12.17 -6.36
C ASN A 162 6.71 12.95 -7.39
N GLU A 163 6.63 14.28 -7.34
CA GLU A 163 7.46 15.19 -8.14
C GLU A 163 7.82 16.44 -7.31
N PRO A 164 9.11 16.83 -7.24
CA PRO A 164 9.53 18.02 -6.51
C PRO A 164 8.80 19.28 -7.01
N GLY A 165 8.28 20.09 -6.10
CA GLY A 165 7.53 21.31 -6.42
C GLY A 165 6.08 21.09 -6.89
N HIS A 166 5.60 19.87 -6.96
CA HIS A 166 4.20 19.60 -7.27
C HIS A 166 3.30 19.95 -6.06
N ALA A 167 2.20 20.66 -6.30
CA ALA A 167 1.28 21.11 -5.25
C ALA A 167 0.72 19.97 -4.36
N TRP A 168 0.75 18.74 -4.85
CA TRP A 168 0.31 17.53 -4.16
C TRP A 168 1.40 16.86 -3.33
N ASN A 169 2.65 17.38 -3.31
CA ASN A 169 3.69 16.86 -2.42
C ASN A 169 3.31 17.00 -0.94
N ASP A 170 2.54 18.04 -0.60
CA ASP A 170 2.00 18.22 0.74
C ASP A 170 0.88 17.20 1.07
N CYS A 171 0.29 16.59 0.03
CA CYS A 171 -0.72 15.53 0.15
C CYS A 171 -0.10 14.13 0.29
N ILE A 172 1.14 13.94 -0.15
CA ILE A 172 1.88 12.66 -0.14
C ILE A 172 2.09 12.14 1.27
N ASP A 173 2.19 13.02 2.24
CA ASP A 173 2.31 12.71 3.66
C ASP A 173 1.06 12.03 4.27
N GLY A 174 0.08 11.71 3.46
CA GLY A 174 -1.19 11.11 3.89
C GLY A 174 -2.06 12.04 4.73
N ARG A 175 -1.58 13.25 5.05
CA ARG A 175 -2.30 14.20 5.90
C ARG A 175 -3.45 14.86 5.16
N MET A 176 -3.32 15.12 3.87
CA MET A 176 -4.43 15.68 3.11
C MET A 176 -5.46 14.62 2.72
N ILE A 177 -5.02 13.43 2.34
CA ILE A 177 -5.93 12.29 2.13
C ILE A 177 -6.71 11.95 3.42
N ARG A 178 -6.11 12.19 4.59
CA ARG A 178 -6.78 11.97 5.89
C ARG A 178 -7.52 13.20 6.43
N LYS A 179 -7.13 14.40 6.01
CA LYS A 179 -7.77 15.67 6.45
C LYS A 179 -8.86 16.13 5.50
N ASN A 180 -8.75 15.80 4.22
CA ASN A 180 -9.76 16.18 3.26
C ASN A 180 -10.98 15.31 3.49
N ASN A 181 -12.08 15.99 3.65
CA ASN A 181 -13.39 15.41 3.66
C ASN A 181 -13.47 14.41 2.49
N PRO A 182 -13.91 13.17 2.69
CA PRO A 182 -14.18 12.23 1.60
C PRO A 182 -14.99 12.85 0.46
N ASN A 183 -15.76 13.87 0.76
CA ASN A 183 -16.51 14.68 -0.22
C ASN A 183 -15.61 15.37 -1.27
N ASP A 184 -14.31 15.54 -1.02
CA ASP A 184 -13.40 16.17 -2.01
C ASP A 184 -13.15 15.29 -3.23
N PHE A 185 -13.44 14.00 -3.14
CA PHE A 185 -13.33 13.05 -4.27
C PHE A 185 -14.68 12.78 -4.96
N ASN A 186 -15.80 13.25 -4.38
CA ASN A 186 -17.13 12.96 -4.89
C ASN A 186 -17.37 13.46 -6.32
N ASP A 187 -16.71 14.54 -6.70
CA ASP A 187 -16.87 15.16 -8.02
C ASP A 187 -15.86 14.65 -9.05
N LEU A 188 -14.96 13.74 -8.69
CA LEU A 188 -13.93 13.30 -9.61
C LEU A 188 -14.46 12.24 -10.60
N SER A 189 -14.24 12.47 -11.88
CA SER A 189 -14.44 11.46 -12.93
C SER A 189 -13.30 10.48 -13.00
N TRP A 190 -12.07 10.90 -12.62
CA TRP A 190 -10.92 10.00 -12.49
C TRP A 190 -9.98 10.43 -11.37
N LEU A 191 -9.35 9.43 -10.77
CA LEU A 191 -8.25 9.58 -9.84
C LEU A 191 -7.07 8.76 -10.37
N ALA A 192 -5.95 9.40 -10.69
CA ALA A 192 -4.74 8.74 -11.14
C ALA A 192 -3.65 8.82 -10.09
N TYR A 193 -3.00 7.70 -9.72
CA TYR A 193 -1.93 7.75 -8.75
C TYR A 193 -0.81 6.72 -8.99
N SER A 194 0.36 7.03 -8.46
CA SER A 194 1.53 6.17 -8.40
C SER A 194 1.70 5.57 -7.00
N PRO A 195 2.72 4.71 -6.74
CA PRO A 195 2.96 4.09 -5.43
C PRO A 195 3.17 5.03 -4.24
N VAL A 196 3.05 6.33 -4.44
CA VAL A 196 3.04 7.33 -3.36
C VAL A 196 1.85 7.16 -2.43
N VAL A 197 0.72 6.68 -2.98
CA VAL A 197 -0.43 6.25 -2.20
C VAL A 197 -0.13 4.84 -1.72
N SER A 198 0.29 4.73 -0.46
CA SER A 198 0.67 3.45 0.15
C SER A 198 -0.56 2.59 0.48
N PRO A 199 -0.37 1.27 0.60
CA PRO A 199 -1.39 0.39 1.18
C PRO A 199 -1.88 0.93 2.53
N GLY A 200 -3.18 0.79 2.79
CA GLY A 200 -3.83 1.31 4.00
C GLY A 200 -4.54 2.66 3.80
N VAL A 201 -4.51 3.24 2.61
CA VAL A 201 -5.46 4.28 2.22
C VAL A 201 -6.71 3.57 1.70
N SER A 202 -7.77 3.58 2.48
CA SER A 202 -9.08 3.06 2.08
C SER A 202 -9.95 4.19 1.55
N PHE A 203 -10.57 3.95 0.41
CA PHE A 203 -11.69 4.76 -0.06
C PHE A 203 -12.97 4.00 0.34
N ASP A 204 -13.51 4.33 1.52
CA ASP A 204 -14.65 3.61 2.12
C ASP A 204 -16.00 3.93 1.45
N TYR A 205 -15.97 4.61 0.33
CA TYR A 205 -17.17 5.00 -0.42
C TYR A 205 -17.20 4.28 -1.76
N ASP A 206 -18.32 3.72 -2.12
CA ASP A 206 -18.63 3.08 -3.43
C ASP A 206 -18.63 4.09 -4.60
N GLU A 207 -17.61 4.93 -4.65
CA GLU A 207 -17.61 6.06 -5.54
C GLU A 207 -16.99 5.75 -6.91
N PHE A 208 -15.98 4.88 -6.94
CA PHE A 208 -15.32 4.51 -8.19
C PHE A 208 -15.84 3.18 -8.72
N ASN A 209 -16.17 3.16 -10.02
CA ASN A 209 -16.79 2.00 -10.65
C ASN A 209 -15.74 1.01 -11.19
N VAL A 210 -14.58 1.50 -11.58
CA VAL A 210 -13.55 0.71 -12.27
C VAL A 210 -12.15 1.11 -11.83
N ILE A 211 -11.29 0.12 -11.63
CA ILE A 211 -9.86 0.31 -11.43
C ILE A 211 -9.13 -0.09 -12.71
N CYS A 212 -8.34 0.83 -13.26
CA CYS A 212 -7.48 0.62 -14.40
C CYS A 212 -6.02 0.62 -13.94
N ALA A 213 -5.32 -0.50 -14.12
CA ALA A 213 -3.96 -0.67 -13.64
C ALA A 213 -2.96 -0.81 -14.79
N ALA A 214 -1.86 -0.06 -14.73
CA ALA A 214 -0.74 -0.15 -15.65
C ALA A 214 0.54 -0.53 -14.92
N ALA A 215 1.07 -1.73 -15.20
CA ALA A 215 2.34 -2.19 -14.67
C ALA A 215 3.47 -1.95 -15.68
N SER A 216 4.53 -1.31 -15.22
CA SER A 216 5.79 -1.19 -15.97
C SER A 216 6.81 -2.20 -15.44
N PRO A 217 7.56 -2.91 -16.29
CA PRO A 217 8.59 -3.86 -15.87
C PRO A 217 9.90 -3.15 -15.49
N SER A 218 9.87 -2.09 -14.70
CA SER A 218 11.09 -1.42 -14.25
C SER A 218 11.61 -2.06 -12.96
N GLU A 219 12.93 -2.07 -12.77
CA GLU A 219 13.59 -2.60 -11.57
C GLU A 219 13.16 -1.86 -10.29
N HIS A 220 12.75 -0.60 -10.42
CA HIS A 220 12.27 0.23 -9.31
C HIS A 220 10.75 0.23 -9.16
N ALA A 221 10.05 -0.58 -9.95
CA ALA A 221 8.60 -0.63 -9.89
C ALA A 221 8.13 -1.51 -8.73
N SER A 222 7.12 -1.04 -8.01
CA SER A 222 6.40 -1.86 -7.04
C SER A 222 5.90 -3.15 -7.72
N GLY A 223 6.08 -4.28 -7.05
CA GLY A 223 5.72 -5.58 -7.62
C GLY A 223 4.22 -5.73 -7.90
N VAL A 224 3.87 -6.83 -8.55
CA VAL A 224 2.47 -7.19 -8.91
C VAL A 224 1.53 -7.12 -7.70
N ARG A 225 2.04 -7.40 -6.51
CA ARG A 225 1.31 -7.32 -5.25
C ARG A 225 0.66 -5.95 -5.00
N PHE A 226 1.32 -4.85 -5.39
CA PHE A 226 0.76 -3.51 -5.27
C PHE A 226 -0.61 -3.40 -5.94
N PHE A 227 -0.80 -4.07 -7.08
CA PHE A 227 -2.07 -4.08 -7.80
C PHE A 227 -3.11 -5.04 -7.22
N ALA A 228 -2.69 -6.05 -6.49
CA ALA A 228 -3.59 -7.02 -5.88
C ALA A 228 -4.26 -6.48 -4.61
N GLN A 229 -3.68 -5.44 -4.00
CA GLN A 229 -4.17 -4.80 -2.78
C GLN A 229 -5.12 -3.61 -3.05
N LEU A 230 -5.36 -3.29 -4.31
CA LEU A 230 -6.30 -2.26 -4.76
C LEU A 230 -7.69 -2.86 -4.98
#